data_e239addcb88f326a8b29c434aba00fda
#
_entry.id   e239addcb88f326a8b29c434aba00fda
#
_cell.length_a   1.000
_cell.length_b   1.000
_cell.length_c   1.000
_cell.angle_alpha   90.00
_cell.angle_beta   90.00
_cell.angle_gamma   90.00
#
_symmetry.space_group_name_H-M   'P 1'
#
loop_
_entity.id
_entity.type
_entity.pdbx_description
1 polymer ?
#
loop_
_entity_poly.entity_id
_entity_poly.type
_entity_poly.pdbx_seq_one_letter_code
_entity_poly.pdbx_strand_id
1 'polypeptide(L)'
;MVKKAARFEHAGSVERLDKIVTAALSETRACSRSQVERWIEEGKVSVNGQVVTKPALKVDSGSLIEVEPPEERPVTMPALELPLDVLYEDEHLLVINKPSGLSMHPGAGNATHSLANAVVAHVGKKQARVGQPDRPGIVHRLDKDTTGVVVVAKSTPVLAALSKQFAERTIERRYKALVFTTPRAKRPVQQSDSGAVQAPIGRHATDRKRMAVTEKGKPSVTNWSVVERFPYGPLVECSLQTGRTHQIRVHMSYIGCPVVGDRTYGDFSGLPAKLRQAADELGRQALHAATLSFIHPATKETLSFEAKLPNDFEELLQAFRQGVG
;
A
#
# COMPACT_ATOMS: atom_id res chain seq x y z
N MET A 1 -1.71 -13.38 32.73
CA MET A 1 -2.94 -12.62 33.03
C MET A 1 -4.02 -13.11 32.09
N VAL A 2 -5.05 -13.77 32.59
CA VAL A 2 -6.21 -14.23 31.81
C VAL A 2 -6.91 -12.97 31.29
N LYS A 3 -6.96 -12.76 29.98
CA LYS A 3 -7.66 -11.62 29.39
C LYS A 3 -9.15 -11.84 29.57
N LYS A 4 -9.83 -10.89 30.27
CA LYS A 4 -11.27 -10.90 30.50
C LYS A 4 -12.03 -11.02 29.18
N ALA A 5 -12.98 -11.95 29.09
CA ALA A 5 -14.00 -11.97 28.06
C ALA A 5 -14.70 -10.60 28.00
N ALA A 6 -14.86 -10.05 26.83
CA ALA A 6 -15.67 -8.85 26.67
C ALA A 6 -17.14 -9.28 26.63
N ARG A 7 -17.99 -8.63 27.45
CA ARG A 7 -19.43 -8.89 27.52
C ARG A 7 -20.16 -7.56 27.44
N PHE A 8 -21.07 -7.44 26.48
CA PHE A 8 -21.86 -6.22 26.28
C PHE A 8 -23.21 -6.53 25.65
N GLU A 9 -24.18 -5.67 25.85
CA GLU A 9 -25.49 -5.73 25.24
C GLU A 9 -25.54 -4.86 23.98
N HIS A 10 -26.12 -5.36 22.91
CA HIS A 10 -26.32 -4.59 21.69
C HIS A 10 -27.52 -3.65 21.82
N ALA A 11 -27.27 -2.35 21.95
CA ALA A 11 -28.31 -1.33 22.11
C ALA A 11 -28.80 -0.69 20.80
N GLY A 12 -28.22 -1.07 19.63
CA GLY A 12 -28.51 -0.50 18.32
C GLY A 12 -29.65 -1.19 17.59
N SER A 13 -29.91 -0.75 16.36
CA SER A 13 -30.81 -1.44 15.42
C SER A 13 -30.22 -2.78 14.96
N VAL A 14 -31.05 -3.63 14.32
CA VAL A 14 -30.59 -4.91 13.76
C VAL A 14 -29.39 -4.71 12.84
N GLU A 15 -28.25 -5.27 13.23
CA GLU A 15 -27.00 -5.11 12.50
C GLU A 15 -26.20 -6.43 12.43
N ARG A 16 -25.17 -6.47 11.60
CA ARG A 16 -24.27 -7.63 11.45
C ARG A 16 -23.36 -7.77 12.66
N LEU A 17 -23.23 -9.01 13.16
CA LEU A 17 -22.42 -9.34 14.33
C LEU A 17 -20.96 -8.85 14.21
N ASP A 18 -20.33 -9.03 13.05
CA ASP A 18 -18.96 -8.60 12.81
C ASP A 18 -18.78 -7.09 12.98
N LYS A 19 -19.76 -6.28 12.58
CA LYS A 19 -19.73 -4.82 12.76
C LYS A 19 -19.95 -4.41 14.21
N ILE A 20 -20.96 -5.01 14.87
CA ILE A 20 -21.28 -4.74 16.29
C ILE A 20 -20.06 -5.01 17.16
N VAL A 21 -19.45 -6.21 17.03
CA VAL A 21 -18.28 -6.61 17.82
C VAL A 21 -17.08 -5.70 17.52
N THR A 22 -16.86 -5.34 16.26
CA THR A 22 -15.76 -4.43 15.89
C THR A 22 -15.94 -3.06 16.53
N ALA A 23 -17.14 -2.49 16.49
CA ALA A 23 -17.44 -1.18 17.06
C ALA A 23 -17.28 -1.21 18.60
N ALA A 24 -17.84 -2.21 19.28
CA ALA A 24 -17.78 -2.32 20.75
C ALA A 24 -16.34 -2.53 21.27
N LEU A 25 -15.49 -3.21 20.50
CA LEU A 25 -14.11 -3.45 20.93
C LEU A 25 -13.13 -2.34 20.49
N SER A 26 -13.54 -1.43 19.58
CA SER A 26 -12.66 -0.37 19.09
C SER A 26 -12.14 0.57 20.16
N GLU A 27 -12.90 0.81 21.22
CA GLU A 27 -12.54 1.69 22.34
C GLU A 27 -11.60 1.03 23.35
N THR A 28 -11.71 -0.29 23.52
CA THR A 28 -10.97 -1.03 24.55
C THR A 28 -9.82 -1.85 23.97
N ARG A 29 -9.91 -2.20 22.70
CA ARG A 29 -8.94 -3.05 22.01
C ARG A 29 -8.94 -2.72 20.51
N ALA A 30 -7.79 -2.28 19.99
CA ALA A 30 -7.65 -2.08 18.56
C ALA A 30 -7.67 -3.44 17.82
N CYS A 31 -8.83 -3.84 17.34
CA CYS A 31 -8.99 -5.02 16.50
C CYS A 31 -9.58 -4.65 15.13
N SER A 32 -9.09 -5.28 14.07
CA SER A 32 -9.65 -5.11 12.73
C SER A 32 -10.91 -5.97 12.57
N ARG A 33 -11.81 -5.54 11.67
CA ARG A 33 -12.99 -6.32 11.32
C ARG A 33 -12.65 -7.74 10.85
N SER A 34 -11.57 -7.90 10.09
CA SER A 34 -11.11 -9.23 9.64
C SER A 34 -10.65 -10.12 10.80
N GLN A 35 -10.12 -9.54 11.88
CA GLN A 35 -9.82 -10.31 13.10
C GLN A 35 -11.09 -10.74 13.82
N VAL A 36 -12.08 -9.86 13.91
CA VAL A 36 -13.39 -10.18 14.48
C VAL A 36 -14.10 -11.25 13.67
N GLU A 37 -14.13 -11.13 12.33
CA GLU A 37 -14.70 -12.15 11.44
C GLU A 37 -14.07 -13.52 11.71
N ARG A 38 -12.74 -13.60 11.82
CA ARG A 38 -12.03 -14.84 12.15
C ARG A 38 -12.40 -15.38 13.54
N TRP A 39 -12.50 -14.52 14.58
CA TRP A 39 -12.89 -14.96 15.92
C TRP A 39 -14.31 -15.54 15.94
N ILE A 40 -15.22 -14.97 15.17
CA ILE A 40 -16.57 -15.50 15.00
C ILE A 40 -16.51 -16.87 14.31
N GLU A 41 -15.78 -17.01 13.22
CA GLU A 41 -15.60 -18.28 12.50
C GLU A 41 -14.95 -19.37 13.38
N GLU A 42 -14.04 -18.99 14.27
CA GLU A 42 -13.38 -19.87 15.25
C GLU A 42 -14.27 -20.18 16.48
N GLY A 43 -15.52 -19.69 16.53
CA GLY A 43 -16.45 -19.92 17.64
C GLY A 43 -16.10 -19.20 18.92
N LYS A 44 -15.37 -18.09 18.86
CA LYS A 44 -14.95 -17.26 20.01
C LYS A 44 -15.98 -16.18 20.37
N VAL A 45 -17.13 -16.18 19.74
CA VAL A 45 -18.21 -15.21 19.96
C VAL A 45 -19.52 -15.98 20.20
N SER A 46 -20.24 -15.59 21.25
CA SER A 46 -21.59 -16.07 21.50
C SER A 46 -22.59 -14.92 21.51
N VAL A 47 -23.82 -15.22 21.14
CA VAL A 47 -24.98 -14.32 21.19
C VAL A 47 -26.06 -15.02 22.03
N ASN A 48 -26.49 -14.38 23.11
CA ASN A 48 -27.45 -14.93 24.06
C ASN A 48 -27.05 -16.33 24.57
N GLY A 49 -25.73 -16.53 24.82
CA GLY A 49 -25.16 -17.78 25.31
C GLY A 49 -24.94 -18.86 24.23
N GLN A 50 -25.34 -18.64 22.98
CA GLN A 50 -25.11 -19.57 21.87
C GLN A 50 -23.90 -19.16 21.06
N VAL A 51 -22.94 -20.07 20.83
CA VAL A 51 -21.77 -19.85 19.98
C VAL A 51 -22.21 -19.63 18.53
N VAL A 52 -21.68 -18.58 17.92
CA VAL A 52 -21.96 -18.19 16.52
C VAL A 52 -20.69 -18.28 15.70
N THR A 53 -20.79 -18.87 14.51
CA THR A 53 -19.67 -18.99 13.57
C THR A 53 -19.88 -18.22 12.26
N LYS A 54 -21.00 -17.50 12.12
CA LYS A 54 -21.34 -16.73 10.91
C LYS A 54 -21.16 -15.23 11.14
N PRO A 55 -20.11 -14.58 10.61
CA PRO A 55 -19.84 -13.16 10.83
C PRO A 55 -20.97 -12.22 10.38
N ALA A 56 -21.67 -12.60 9.33
CA ALA A 56 -22.77 -11.82 8.76
C ALA A 56 -24.13 -12.06 9.46
N LEU A 57 -24.17 -12.78 10.58
CA LEU A 57 -25.42 -12.97 11.36
C LEU A 57 -25.97 -11.59 11.73
N LYS A 58 -27.27 -11.38 11.49
CA LYS A 58 -27.99 -10.21 11.97
C LYS A 58 -28.38 -10.43 13.43
N VAL A 59 -28.10 -9.45 14.26
CA VAL A 59 -28.33 -9.51 15.71
C VAL A 59 -29.28 -8.37 16.10
N ASP A 60 -30.31 -8.72 16.86
CA ASP A 60 -31.35 -7.79 17.32
C ASP A 60 -30.87 -6.95 18.54
N SER A 61 -31.52 -5.82 18.74
CA SER A 61 -31.34 -5.00 19.94
C SER A 61 -31.66 -5.81 21.22
N GLY A 62 -30.94 -5.56 22.29
CA GLY A 62 -31.05 -6.29 23.56
C GLY A 62 -30.32 -7.63 23.59
N SER A 63 -29.69 -8.05 22.49
CA SER A 63 -28.90 -9.29 22.48
C SER A 63 -27.60 -9.12 23.28
N LEU A 64 -27.34 -10.11 24.14
CA LEU A 64 -26.12 -10.20 24.92
C LEU A 64 -25.01 -10.84 24.07
N ILE A 65 -23.91 -10.12 23.86
CA ILE A 65 -22.77 -10.59 23.08
C ILE A 65 -21.58 -10.82 24.02
N GLU A 66 -20.99 -12.00 23.94
CA GLU A 66 -19.79 -12.37 24.66
C GLU A 66 -18.68 -12.72 23.67
N VAL A 67 -17.51 -12.15 23.87
CA VAL A 67 -16.34 -12.37 23.02
C VAL A 67 -15.20 -12.90 23.88
N GLU A 68 -14.71 -14.07 23.59
CA GLU A 68 -13.49 -14.67 24.15
C GLU A 68 -12.37 -14.58 23.11
N PRO A 69 -11.63 -13.47 23.05
CA PRO A 69 -10.55 -13.36 22.07
C PRO A 69 -9.54 -14.47 22.33
N PRO A 70 -9.09 -15.17 21.29
CA PRO A 70 -8.05 -16.19 21.46
C PRO A 70 -6.81 -15.57 22.11
N GLU A 71 -6.07 -16.38 22.87
CA GLU A 71 -4.77 -15.96 23.37
C GLU A 71 -3.91 -15.45 22.21
N GLU A 72 -3.32 -14.27 22.41
CA GLU A 72 -2.39 -13.75 21.41
C GLU A 72 -1.24 -14.76 21.30
N ARG A 73 -1.24 -15.54 20.24
CA ARG A 73 -0.03 -16.28 19.87
C ARG A 73 1.09 -15.26 19.79
N PRO A 74 2.26 -15.52 20.37
CA PRO A 74 3.37 -14.60 20.21
C PRO A 74 3.62 -14.44 18.73
N VAL A 75 3.31 -13.24 18.21
CA VAL A 75 3.61 -12.90 16.83
C VAL A 75 5.10 -12.71 16.77
N THR A 76 5.80 -13.76 16.42
CA THR A 76 7.23 -13.72 16.12
C THR A 76 7.39 -13.45 14.64
N MET A 77 7.28 -12.18 14.25
CA MET A 77 7.79 -11.81 12.94
C MET A 77 9.32 -11.89 13.01
N PRO A 78 9.98 -12.71 12.17
CA PRO A 78 11.43 -12.75 12.13
C PRO A 78 11.99 -11.36 11.85
N ALA A 79 12.96 -10.93 12.65
CA ALA A 79 13.71 -9.70 12.39
C ALA A 79 14.67 -9.93 11.20
N LEU A 80 14.81 -8.92 10.35
CA LEU A 80 15.76 -8.89 9.24
C LEU A 80 16.75 -7.76 9.49
N GLU A 81 18.00 -8.09 9.76
CA GLU A 81 19.08 -7.11 9.85
C GLU A 81 19.39 -6.57 8.45
N LEU A 82 18.72 -5.48 8.11
CA LEU A 82 18.88 -4.76 6.86
C LEU A 82 18.99 -3.27 7.19
N PRO A 83 20.05 -2.57 6.74
CA PRO A 83 20.17 -1.12 6.87
C PRO A 83 18.96 -0.45 6.22
N LEU A 84 18.26 0.40 6.97
CA LEU A 84 17.16 1.22 6.46
C LEU A 84 17.66 2.64 6.19
N ASP A 85 17.32 3.19 5.03
CA ASP A 85 17.51 4.61 4.73
C ASP A 85 16.37 5.40 5.39
N VAL A 86 16.65 5.86 6.64
CA VAL A 86 15.68 6.54 7.50
C VAL A 86 15.68 8.03 7.17
N LEU A 87 14.55 8.54 6.68
CA LEU A 87 14.34 9.97 6.41
C LEU A 87 13.89 10.74 7.66
N TYR A 88 13.14 10.06 8.55
CA TYR A 88 12.67 10.63 9.80
C TYR A 88 12.26 9.52 10.78
N GLU A 89 12.50 9.74 12.05
CA GLU A 89 12.06 8.85 13.10
C GLU A 89 11.78 9.63 14.40
N ASP A 90 10.65 9.30 15.04
CA ASP A 90 10.34 9.72 16.41
C ASP A 90 9.77 8.55 17.23
N GLU A 91 9.12 8.82 18.37
CA GLU A 91 8.48 7.79 19.18
C GLU A 91 7.20 7.22 18.57
N HIS A 92 6.61 7.91 17.57
CA HIS A 92 5.30 7.61 16.98
C HIS A 92 5.39 6.91 15.63
N LEU A 93 6.31 7.34 14.79
CA LEU A 93 6.42 6.87 13.41
C LEU A 93 7.85 6.82 12.89
N LEU A 94 8.03 6.10 11.81
CA LEU A 94 9.27 5.95 11.06
C LEU A 94 8.99 6.20 9.59
N VAL A 95 9.76 7.08 8.94
CA VAL A 95 9.69 7.35 7.49
C VAL A 95 10.97 6.86 6.84
N ILE A 96 10.82 6.05 5.81
CA ILE A 96 11.90 5.30 5.16
C ILE A 96 11.90 5.60 3.67
N ASN A 97 13.06 5.76 3.08
CA ASN A 97 13.26 5.64 1.64
C ASN A 97 13.45 4.16 1.29
N LYS A 98 12.38 3.50 0.84
CA LYS A 98 12.40 2.06 0.55
C LYS A 98 13.27 1.75 -0.67
N PRO A 99 14.23 0.84 -0.59
CA PRO A 99 14.99 0.38 -1.75
C PRO A 99 14.13 -0.48 -2.70
N SER A 100 14.62 -0.68 -3.92
CA SER A 100 14.10 -1.69 -4.85
C SER A 100 14.33 -3.12 -4.33
N GLY A 101 13.56 -4.08 -4.83
CA GLY A 101 13.71 -5.50 -4.50
C GLY A 101 13.14 -5.93 -3.15
N LEU A 102 12.73 -4.98 -2.29
CA LEU A 102 12.19 -5.26 -0.97
C LEU A 102 10.65 -5.19 -0.95
N SER A 103 9.99 -6.32 -0.66
CA SER A 103 8.52 -6.36 -0.49
C SER A 103 8.12 -5.63 0.81
N MET A 104 6.90 -5.08 0.86
CA MET A 104 6.40 -4.37 2.05
C MET A 104 6.19 -5.32 3.25
N HIS A 105 5.73 -6.53 2.99
CA HIS A 105 5.39 -7.53 4.01
C HIS A 105 5.70 -8.93 3.50
N PRO A 106 5.81 -9.93 4.38
CA PRO A 106 6.00 -11.31 4.01
C PRO A 106 4.94 -11.82 3.04
N GLY A 107 5.32 -12.71 2.16
CA GLY A 107 4.43 -13.33 1.18
C GLY A 107 4.87 -14.75 0.84
N ALA A 108 4.13 -15.43 -0.03
CA ALA A 108 4.47 -16.76 -0.49
C ALA A 108 5.89 -16.77 -1.10
N GLY A 109 6.78 -17.63 -0.56
CA GLY A 109 8.18 -17.72 -0.96
C GLY A 109 9.11 -16.62 -0.38
N ASN A 110 8.59 -15.72 0.49
CA ASN A 110 9.39 -14.65 1.10
C ASN A 110 8.87 -14.34 2.52
N ALA A 111 9.07 -15.27 3.45
CA ALA A 111 8.55 -15.15 4.81
C ALA A 111 9.39 -14.22 5.72
N THR A 112 10.66 -14.01 5.39
CA THR A 112 11.64 -13.35 6.27
C THR A 112 12.30 -12.12 5.67
N HIS A 113 12.10 -11.83 4.39
CA HIS A 113 12.80 -10.76 3.67
C HIS A 113 11.81 -9.71 3.16
N SER A 114 11.33 -8.86 4.08
CA SER A 114 10.43 -7.74 3.75
C SER A 114 10.74 -6.51 4.59
N LEU A 115 10.21 -5.34 4.17
CA LEU A 115 10.33 -4.10 4.94
C LEU A 115 9.79 -4.28 6.36
N ALA A 116 8.67 -4.99 6.53
CA ALA A 116 8.10 -5.26 7.86
C ALA A 116 9.08 -6.02 8.75
N ASN A 117 9.83 -7.01 8.21
CA ASN A 117 10.87 -7.72 8.96
C ASN A 117 12.03 -6.78 9.36
N ALA A 118 12.46 -5.91 8.43
CA ALA A 118 13.52 -4.93 8.70
C ALA A 118 13.10 -3.87 9.73
N VAL A 119 11.85 -3.41 9.67
CA VAL A 119 11.29 -2.48 10.68
C VAL A 119 11.22 -3.14 12.06
N VAL A 120 10.89 -4.42 12.15
CA VAL A 120 10.91 -5.16 13.43
C VAL A 120 12.33 -5.27 14.00
N ALA A 121 13.34 -5.46 13.15
CA ALA A 121 14.74 -5.43 13.59
C ALA A 121 15.15 -4.04 14.11
N HIS A 122 14.80 -2.98 13.36
CA HIS A 122 15.18 -1.60 13.67
C HIS A 122 14.48 -1.06 14.93
N VAL A 123 13.15 -1.18 15.01
CA VAL A 123 12.34 -0.62 16.12
C VAL A 123 12.32 -1.54 17.34
N GLY A 124 12.58 -2.83 17.14
CA GLY A 124 12.57 -3.85 18.16
C GLY A 124 11.27 -4.68 18.24
N LYS A 125 11.29 -5.72 19.07
CA LYS A 125 10.22 -6.75 19.17
C LYS A 125 8.81 -6.22 19.46
N LYS A 126 8.68 -5.05 20.08
CA LYS A 126 7.38 -4.42 20.33
C LYS A 126 6.65 -4.07 19.03
N GLN A 127 7.41 -3.74 17.96
CA GLN A 127 6.86 -3.40 16.64
C GLN A 127 6.04 -4.55 16.04
N ALA A 128 6.42 -5.79 16.25
CA ALA A 128 5.69 -6.96 15.75
C ALA A 128 4.22 -7.04 16.23
N ARG A 129 3.84 -6.26 17.26
CA ARG A 129 2.49 -6.20 17.82
C ARG A 129 1.66 -5.02 17.32
N VAL A 130 2.21 -4.16 16.44
CA VAL A 130 1.52 -2.98 15.93
C VAL A 130 0.63 -3.38 14.76
N GLY A 131 -0.66 -3.49 14.99
CA GLY A 131 -1.64 -3.84 13.94
C GLY A 131 -1.68 -5.33 13.62
N GLN A 132 -1.59 -5.66 12.33
CA GLN A 132 -1.71 -7.05 11.87
C GLN A 132 -0.36 -7.78 11.95
N PRO A 133 -0.37 -9.09 12.30
CA PRO A 133 0.84 -9.88 12.50
C PRO A 133 1.79 -9.96 11.30
N ASP A 134 1.23 -9.94 10.09
CA ASP A 134 1.97 -10.07 8.83
C ASP A 134 2.46 -8.72 8.27
N ARG A 135 2.04 -7.60 8.86
CA ARG A 135 2.39 -6.24 8.41
C ARG A 135 2.39 -5.22 9.53
N PRO A 136 3.20 -5.41 10.57
CA PRO A 136 3.22 -4.56 11.76
C PRO A 136 3.58 -3.11 11.41
N GLY A 137 2.65 -2.20 11.74
CA GLY A 137 2.81 -0.76 11.51
C GLY A 137 2.67 -0.30 10.07
N ILE A 138 2.49 -1.19 9.10
CA ILE A 138 2.37 -0.85 7.67
C ILE A 138 0.99 -0.29 7.37
N VAL A 139 0.91 0.99 7.01
CA VAL A 139 -0.34 1.71 6.70
C VAL A 139 -0.66 1.76 5.20
N HIS A 140 0.36 1.73 4.35
CA HIS A 140 0.24 1.74 2.89
C HIS A 140 1.30 0.84 2.26
N ARG A 141 1.28 0.75 0.93
CA ARG A 141 2.23 -0.13 0.23
C ARG A 141 2.79 0.50 -1.02
N LEU A 142 4.05 0.15 -1.29
CA LEU A 142 4.69 0.23 -2.59
C LEU A 142 4.85 -1.18 -3.17
N ASP A 143 4.98 -1.29 -4.49
CA ASP A 143 5.34 -2.55 -5.13
C ASP A 143 6.78 -2.94 -4.73
N LYS A 144 7.13 -4.22 -4.83
CA LYS A 144 8.44 -4.76 -4.46
C LYS A 144 9.58 -3.91 -5.04
N ASP A 145 9.49 -3.60 -6.34
CA ASP A 145 10.55 -2.95 -7.10
C ASP A 145 10.32 -1.43 -7.28
N THR A 146 9.28 -0.86 -6.64
CA THR A 146 9.09 0.59 -6.53
C THR A 146 9.88 1.12 -5.35
N THR A 147 10.70 2.13 -5.58
CA THR A 147 11.51 2.83 -4.56
C THR A 147 10.79 4.03 -3.98
N GLY A 148 11.29 4.58 -2.87
CA GLY A 148 10.85 5.88 -2.34
C GLY A 148 10.14 5.85 -1.00
N VAL A 149 9.47 6.95 -0.66
CA VAL A 149 9.00 7.26 0.69
C VAL A 149 7.90 6.32 1.16
N VAL A 150 8.08 5.76 2.35
CA VAL A 150 7.10 4.95 3.08
C VAL A 150 7.03 5.41 4.53
N VAL A 151 5.81 5.55 5.08
CA VAL A 151 5.60 5.78 6.51
C VAL A 151 5.15 4.50 7.22
N VAL A 152 5.69 4.26 8.39
CA VAL A 152 5.39 3.12 9.27
C VAL A 152 5.00 3.64 10.65
N ALA A 153 3.91 3.13 11.21
CA ALA A 153 3.47 3.46 12.56
C ALA A 153 4.21 2.62 13.61
N LYS A 154 4.64 3.23 14.71
CA LYS A 154 5.31 2.54 15.83
C LYS A 154 4.34 2.13 16.94
N SER A 155 3.06 2.50 16.83
CA SER A 155 2.01 2.09 17.77
C SER A 155 0.66 1.91 17.10
N THR A 156 -0.24 1.16 17.72
CA THR A 156 -1.58 0.90 17.16
C THR A 156 -2.45 2.16 17.04
N PRO A 157 -2.45 3.11 17.99
CA PRO A 157 -3.18 4.38 17.81
C PRO A 157 -2.67 5.20 16.63
N VAL A 158 -1.35 5.27 16.43
CA VAL A 158 -0.73 5.96 15.29
C VAL A 158 -1.08 5.26 13.97
N LEU A 159 -1.07 3.91 13.95
CA LEU A 159 -1.51 3.12 12.81
C LEU A 159 -2.95 3.43 12.42
N ALA A 160 -3.86 3.51 13.40
CA ALA A 160 -5.26 3.85 13.16
C ALA A 160 -5.43 5.28 12.61
N ALA A 161 -4.73 6.25 13.19
CA ALA A 161 -4.80 7.64 12.76
C ALA A 161 -4.26 7.86 11.33
N LEU A 162 -3.11 7.26 10.99
CA LEU A 162 -2.57 7.30 9.63
C LEU A 162 -3.48 6.56 8.65
N SER A 163 -4.00 5.37 9.03
CA SER A 163 -4.94 4.61 8.19
C SER A 163 -6.21 5.40 7.88
N LYS A 164 -6.70 6.20 8.84
CA LYS A 164 -7.83 7.12 8.66
C LYS A 164 -7.50 8.17 7.61
N GLN A 165 -6.33 8.84 7.69
CA GLN A 165 -5.90 9.82 6.70
C GLN A 165 -5.80 9.23 5.28
N PHE A 166 -5.29 7.98 5.14
CA PHE A 166 -5.29 7.26 3.87
C PHE A 166 -6.70 7.00 3.34
N ALA A 167 -7.64 6.62 4.21
CA ALA A 167 -9.03 6.34 3.85
C ALA A 167 -9.77 7.62 3.44
N GLU A 168 -9.55 8.72 4.14
CA GLU A 168 -10.11 10.06 3.88
C GLU A 168 -9.40 10.79 2.73
N ARG A 169 -8.28 10.24 2.22
CA ARG A 169 -7.48 10.80 1.10
C ARG A 169 -6.89 12.18 1.41
N THR A 170 -6.57 12.44 2.66
CA THR A 170 -5.90 13.68 3.09
C THR A 170 -4.39 13.61 2.98
N ILE A 171 -3.82 12.43 2.65
CA ILE A 171 -2.40 12.21 2.44
C ILE A 171 -2.03 12.51 0.99
N GLU A 172 -1.07 13.40 0.78
CA GLU A 172 -0.52 13.66 -0.54
C GLU A 172 0.62 12.67 -0.85
N ARG A 173 0.57 12.11 -2.06
CA ARG A 173 1.57 11.17 -2.57
C ARG A 173 1.90 11.51 -3.99
N ARG A 174 3.17 11.80 -4.26
CA ARG A 174 3.65 12.08 -5.61
C ARG A 174 4.72 11.06 -5.99
N TYR A 175 4.62 10.60 -7.22
CA TYR A 175 5.51 9.60 -7.80
C TYR A 175 6.14 10.16 -9.05
N LYS A 176 7.42 9.88 -9.28
CA LYS A 176 8.07 10.10 -10.56
C LYS A 176 8.06 8.80 -11.35
N ALA A 177 7.61 8.86 -12.60
CA ALA A 177 7.55 7.73 -13.51
C ALA A 177 8.10 8.12 -14.87
N LEU A 178 9.10 7.40 -15.36
CA LEU A 178 9.50 7.50 -16.77
C LEU A 178 8.60 6.60 -17.60
N VAL A 179 7.91 7.15 -18.60
CA VAL A 179 6.96 6.39 -19.42
C VAL A 179 7.38 6.36 -20.88
N PHE A 180 7.05 5.27 -21.58
CA PHE A 180 7.26 5.10 -22.99
C PHE A 180 5.95 5.34 -23.75
N THR A 181 5.93 6.27 -24.71
CA THR A 181 4.75 6.52 -25.54
C THR A 181 4.71 5.52 -26.69
N THR A 182 3.82 4.55 -26.61
CA THR A 182 3.64 3.56 -27.67
C THR A 182 2.92 4.15 -28.88
N PRO A 183 3.10 3.58 -30.09
CA PRO A 183 2.32 3.98 -31.28
C PRO A 183 0.79 3.83 -31.11
N ARG A 184 0.35 3.04 -30.12
CA ARG A 184 -1.07 2.81 -29.79
C ARG A 184 -1.62 3.74 -28.73
N ALA A 185 -0.84 4.74 -28.28
CA ALA A 185 -1.28 5.66 -27.24
C ALA A 185 -2.54 6.43 -27.68
N LYS A 186 -3.64 6.26 -26.94
CA LYS A 186 -4.94 6.87 -27.26
C LYS A 186 -4.94 8.39 -27.07
N ARG A 187 -4.18 8.86 -26.08
CA ARG A 187 -3.88 10.28 -25.83
C ARG A 187 -2.44 10.32 -25.35
N PRO A 188 -1.51 10.55 -26.28
CA PRO A 188 -0.11 10.50 -25.91
C PRO A 188 0.20 11.59 -24.89
N VAL A 189 0.77 11.19 -23.78
CA VAL A 189 1.28 12.08 -22.71
C VAL A 189 2.28 13.10 -23.30
N GLN A 190 2.89 12.79 -24.43
CA GLN A 190 3.75 13.72 -25.18
C GLN A 190 3.04 14.94 -25.73
N GLN A 191 1.73 14.88 -25.97
CA GLN A 191 0.94 15.98 -26.56
C GLN A 191 0.23 16.85 -25.51
N SER A 192 0.27 16.46 -24.24
CA SER A 192 -0.39 17.16 -23.15
C SER A 192 0.58 17.38 -22.01
N ASP A 193 0.45 18.51 -21.29
CA ASP A 193 1.30 18.79 -20.13
C ASP A 193 0.80 18.12 -18.86
N SER A 194 -0.48 17.79 -18.81
CA SER A 194 -1.09 17.11 -17.67
C SER A 194 -2.38 16.40 -18.06
N GLY A 195 -2.86 15.53 -17.18
CA GLY A 195 -4.14 14.84 -17.36
C GLY A 195 -4.48 13.94 -16.19
N ALA A 196 -5.58 13.19 -16.34
CA ALA A 196 -6.04 12.21 -15.38
C ALA A 196 -6.46 10.91 -16.06
N VAL A 197 -6.15 9.78 -15.44
CA VAL A 197 -6.71 8.48 -15.78
C VAL A 197 -7.72 8.10 -14.72
N GLN A 198 -8.99 8.06 -15.12
CA GLN A 198 -10.12 7.65 -14.28
C GLN A 198 -10.65 6.32 -14.82
N ALA A 199 -10.18 5.22 -14.25
CA ALA A 199 -10.56 3.89 -14.71
C ALA A 199 -10.53 2.88 -13.55
N PRO A 200 -11.57 2.02 -13.40
CA PRO A 200 -11.63 1.09 -12.29
C PRO A 200 -10.61 -0.04 -12.46
N ILE A 201 -9.90 -0.38 -11.37
CA ILE A 201 -8.87 -1.43 -11.36
C ILE A 201 -9.35 -2.65 -10.60
N GLY A 202 -9.22 -3.80 -11.23
CA GLY A 202 -9.49 -5.12 -10.67
C GLY A 202 -8.39 -6.13 -11.01
N ARG A 203 -8.56 -7.39 -10.58
CA ARG A 203 -7.65 -8.47 -10.99
C ARG A 203 -7.85 -8.76 -12.48
N HIS A 204 -6.75 -9.06 -13.17
CA HIS A 204 -6.81 -9.52 -14.56
C HIS A 204 -7.62 -10.83 -14.67
N ALA A 205 -8.39 -11.00 -15.73
CA ALA A 205 -9.35 -12.09 -15.86
C ALA A 205 -8.69 -13.49 -15.82
N THR A 206 -7.53 -13.64 -16.45
CA THR A 206 -6.82 -14.92 -16.59
C THR A 206 -5.51 -14.98 -15.80
N ASP A 207 -4.78 -13.89 -15.69
CA ASP A 207 -3.51 -13.82 -14.96
C ASP A 207 -3.71 -13.21 -13.56
N ARG A 208 -3.77 -14.06 -12.54
CA ARG A 208 -3.99 -13.64 -11.13
C ARG A 208 -2.87 -12.77 -10.55
N LYS A 209 -1.69 -12.74 -11.17
CA LYS A 209 -0.56 -11.90 -10.74
C LYS A 209 -0.68 -10.47 -11.24
N ARG A 210 -1.49 -10.23 -12.26
CA ARG A 210 -1.72 -8.93 -12.89
C ARG A 210 -2.99 -8.25 -12.40
N MET A 211 -2.96 -6.93 -12.44
CA MET A 211 -4.15 -6.07 -12.34
C MET A 211 -4.51 -5.57 -13.73
N ALA A 212 -5.75 -5.14 -13.91
CA ALA A 212 -6.22 -4.59 -15.18
C ALA A 212 -7.30 -3.54 -14.93
N VAL A 213 -7.48 -2.64 -15.92
CA VAL A 213 -8.71 -1.84 -16.00
C VAL A 213 -9.86 -2.77 -16.35
N THR A 214 -10.90 -2.80 -15.53
CA THR A 214 -12.08 -3.66 -15.70
C THR A 214 -13.30 -3.02 -15.03
N GLU A 215 -14.47 -3.14 -15.62
CA GLU A 215 -15.73 -2.59 -15.11
C GLU A 215 -16.08 -3.08 -13.69
N LYS A 216 -15.71 -4.33 -13.36
CA LYS A 216 -15.88 -4.92 -12.03
C LYS A 216 -14.82 -4.46 -11.02
N GLY A 217 -13.89 -3.61 -11.44
CA GLY A 217 -12.79 -3.08 -10.62
C GLY A 217 -13.27 -2.04 -9.60
N LYS A 218 -12.37 -1.66 -8.71
CA LYS A 218 -12.60 -0.57 -7.76
C LYS A 218 -12.27 0.78 -8.42
N PRO A 219 -13.08 1.83 -8.24
CA PRO A 219 -12.81 3.16 -8.75
C PRO A 219 -11.39 3.62 -8.40
N SER A 220 -10.70 4.13 -9.41
CA SER A 220 -9.29 4.52 -9.29
C SER A 220 -9.01 5.76 -10.12
N VAL A 221 -8.25 6.70 -9.56
CA VAL A 221 -7.88 7.96 -10.21
C VAL A 221 -6.39 8.21 -10.02
N THR A 222 -5.69 8.43 -11.13
CA THR A 222 -4.29 8.85 -11.19
C THR A 222 -4.21 10.13 -11.98
N ASN A 223 -3.83 11.24 -11.34
CA ASN A 223 -3.47 12.47 -12.06
C ASN A 223 -2.00 12.40 -12.44
N TRP A 224 -1.63 13.01 -13.55
CA TRP A 224 -0.25 13.09 -13.99
C TRP A 224 0.04 14.47 -14.60
N SER A 225 1.29 14.91 -14.47
CA SER A 225 1.84 16.10 -15.14
C SER A 225 3.24 15.81 -15.66
N VAL A 226 3.59 16.40 -16.79
CA VAL A 226 4.91 16.23 -17.39
C VAL A 226 5.93 17.06 -16.62
N VAL A 227 7.03 16.41 -16.22
CA VAL A 227 8.17 17.04 -15.57
C VAL A 227 9.27 17.36 -16.59
N GLU A 228 9.56 16.40 -17.49
CA GLU A 228 10.60 16.54 -18.50
C GLU A 228 10.20 15.71 -19.73
N ARG A 229 10.45 16.23 -20.94
CA ARG A 229 10.08 15.57 -22.19
C ARG A 229 11.30 14.97 -22.89
N PHE A 230 11.15 13.75 -23.36
CA PHE A 230 12.13 13.05 -24.20
C PHE A 230 11.47 12.54 -25.48
N PRO A 231 12.23 12.23 -26.54
CA PRO A 231 11.67 11.79 -27.84
C PRO A 231 10.76 10.54 -27.76
N TYR A 232 11.04 9.64 -26.81
CA TYR A 232 10.33 8.35 -26.67
C TYR A 232 9.35 8.28 -25.53
N GLY A 233 9.17 9.35 -24.79
CA GLY A 233 8.22 9.45 -23.69
C GLY A 233 8.75 10.30 -22.54
N PRO A 234 7.89 10.97 -21.80
CA PRO A 234 8.28 11.91 -20.75
C PRO A 234 8.57 11.24 -19.40
N LEU A 235 9.31 11.96 -18.55
CA LEU A 235 9.21 11.83 -17.11
C LEU A 235 7.94 12.54 -16.65
N VAL A 236 7.07 11.83 -15.95
CA VAL A 236 5.84 12.39 -15.39
C VAL A 236 5.84 12.32 -13.87
N GLU A 237 5.23 13.32 -13.26
CA GLU A 237 4.81 13.25 -11.86
C GLU A 237 3.38 12.72 -11.80
N CYS A 238 3.14 11.67 -11.02
CA CYS A 238 1.83 11.10 -10.80
C CYS A 238 1.35 11.37 -9.36
N SER A 239 0.14 11.91 -9.19
CA SER A 239 -0.51 12.04 -7.90
C SER A 239 -1.70 11.09 -7.78
N LEU A 240 -1.83 10.44 -6.61
CA LEU A 240 -2.80 9.38 -6.39
C LEU A 240 -3.94 9.83 -5.48
N GLN A 241 -5.18 9.86 -6.00
CA GLN A 241 -6.39 9.98 -5.17
C GLN A 241 -6.80 8.64 -4.54
N THR A 242 -6.36 7.53 -5.11
CA THR A 242 -6.61 6.16 -4.64
C THR A 242 -5.29 5.39 -4.63
N GLY A 243 -5.20 4.25 -3.91
CA GLY A 243 -3.99 3.43 -3.82
C GLY A 243 -4.28 1.96 -4.11
N ARG A 244 -4.61 1.62 -5.37
CA ARG A 244 -4.81 0.21 -5.77
C ARG A 244 -3.47 -0.44 -6.12
N THR A 245 -3.41 -1.74 -6.01
CA THR A 245 -2.22 -2.53 -6.41
C THR A 245 -1.87 -2.20 -7.86
N HIS A 246 -0.60 -1.88 -8.12
CA HIS A 246 -0.05 -1.53 -9.44
C HIS A 246 -0.74 -0.33 -10.13
N GLN A 247 -1.42 0.57 -9.40
CA GLN A 247 -2.33 1.56 -10.00
C GLN A 247 -1.69 2.42 -11.08
N ILE A 248 -0.55 3.07 -10.80
CA ILE A 248 0.15 3.92 -11.79
C ILE A 248 0.55 3.07 -13.01
N ARG A 249 1.13 1.90 -12.78
CA ARG A 249 1.59 0.97 -13.81
C ARG A 249 0.46 0.55 -14.76
N VAL A 250 -0.69 0.17 -14.18
CA VAL A 250 -1.90 -0.22 -14.94
C VAL A 250 -2.49 0.96 -15.70
N HIS A 251 -2.64 2.11 -15.03
CA HIS A 251 -3.23 3.30 -15.64
C HIS A 251 -2.38 3.86 -16.78
N MET A 252 -1.07 3.95 -16.59
CA MET A 252 -0.17 4.44 -17.63
C MET A 252 -0.11 3.48 -18.81
N SER A 253 -0.08 2.17 -18.57
CA SER A 253 -0.19 1.16 -19.63
C SER A 253 -1.54 1.24 -20.38
N TYR A 254 -2.65 1.46 -19.64
CA TYR A 254 -3.99 1.58 -20.21
C TYR A 254 -4.13 2.74 -21.21
N ILE A 255 -3.45 3.85 -20.97
CA ILE A 255 -3.44 5.01 -21.89
C ILE A 255 -2.36 4.89 -22.97
N GLY A 256 -1.66 3.76 -23.06
CA GLY A 256 -0.61 3.50 -24.05
C GLY A 256 0.75 4.10 -23.71
N CYS A 257 0.98 4.48 -22.47
CA CYS A 257 2.22 5.05 -21.97
C CYS A 257 2.80 4.21 -20.81
N PRO A 258 3.14 2.90 -21.02
CA PRO A 258 3.63 2.05 -19.94
C PRO A 258 4.89 2.63 -19.29
N VAL A 259 5.06 2.37 -17.98
CA VAL A 259 6.26 2.75 -17.24
C VAL A 259 7.46 1.97 -17.78
N VAL A 260 8.54 2.66 -18.12
CA VAL A 260 9.76 2.06 -18.69
C VAL A 260 10.31 0.99 -17.75
N GLY A 261 10.76 -0.14 -18.28
CA GLY A 261 11.27 -1.29 -17.52
C GLY A 261 10.19 -2.15 -16.85
N ASP A 262 8.90 -1.81 -16.98
CA ASP A 262 7.81 -2.62 -16.42
C ASP A 262 7.50 -3.85 -17.29
N ARG A 263 8.15 -4.96 -16.99
CA ARG A 263 7.98 -6.23 -17.70
C ARG A 263 6.58 -6.86 -17.60
N THR A 264 5.75 -6.36 -16.65
CA THR A 264 4.39 -6.88 -16.46
C THR A 264 3.38 -6.21 -17.38
N TYR A 265 3.54 -4.89 -17.61
CA TYR A 265 2.54 -4.06 -18.29
C TYR A 265 3.04 -3.35 -19.55
N GLY A 266 4.34 -3.39 -19.82
CA GLY A 266 4.96 -2.70 -20.95
C GLY A 266 5.46 -3.64 -22.05
N ASP A 267 5.37 -3.17 -23.29
CA ASP A 267 6.12 -3.66 -24.45
C ASP A 267 7.01 -2.51 -24.92
N PHE A 268 8.32 -2.73 -24.88
CA PHE A 268 9.35 -1.74 -25.19
C PHE A 268 10.08 -2.05 -26.50
N SER A 269 9.52 -2.91 -27.35
CA SER A 269 10.10 -3.26 -28.66
C SER A 269 10.30 -2.04 -29.57
N GLY A 270 9.47 -1.00 -29.39
CA GLY A 270 9.58 0.28 -30.10
C GLY A 270 10.65 1.25 -29.56
N LEU A 271 11.32 0.94 -28.44
CA LEU A 271 12.46 1.72 -27.96
C LEU A 271 13.70 1.39 -28.79
N PRO A 272 14.56 2.38 -29.11
CA PRO A 272 15.90 2.14 -29.64
C PRO A 272 16.71 1.17 -28.77
N ALA A 273 17.58 0.40 -29.40
CA ALA A 273 18.35 -0.67 -28.72
C ALA A 273 19.10 -0.16 -27.48
N LYS A 274 19.75 1.02 -27.57
CA LYS A 274 20.48 1.64 -26.47
C LYS A 274 19.58 1.98 -25.27
N LEU A 275 18.39 2.56 -25.52
CA LEU A 275 17.43 2.90 -24.46
C LEU A 275 16.76 1.67 -23.87
N ARG A 276 16.53 0.64 -24.68
CA ARG A 276 16.03 -0.65 -24.21
C ARG A 276 17.06 -1.34 -23.32
N GLN A 277 18.34 -1.31 -23.71
CA GLN A 277 19.43 -1.80 -22.87
C GLN A 277 19.47 -1.07 -21.52
N ALA A 278 19.41 0.27 -21.50
CA ALA A 278 19.37 1.03 -20.24
C ALA A 278 18.13 0.68 -19.37
N ALA A 279 16.98 0.43 -19.98
CA ALA A 279 15.79 -0.04 -19.26
C ALA A 279 15.95 -1.47 -18.70
N ASP A 280 16.66 -2.35 -19.41
CA ASP A 280 16.98 -3.71 -18.97
C ASP A 280 18.02 -3.69 -17.83
N GLU A 281 18.99 -2.79 -17.86
CA GLU A 281 19.98 -2.57 -16.82
C GLU A 281 19.34 -2.06 -15.54
N LEU A 282 18.34 -1.15 -15.61
CA LEU A 282 17.51 -0.77 -14.47
C LEU A 282 16.81 -2.00 -13.86
N GLY A 283 16.38 -2.98 -14.67
CA GLY A 283 15.83 -4.27 -14.25
C GLY A 283 14.47 -4.23 -13.55
N ARG A 284 13.81 -3.06 -13.48
CA ARG A 284 12.56 -2.81 -12.77
C ARG A 284 11.76 -1.68 -13.43
N GLN A 285 10.52 -1.50 -12.99
CA GLN A 285 9.75 -0.31 -13.41
C GLN A 285 10.44 0.98 -12.95
N ALA A 286 10.61 1.94 -13.85
CA ALA A 286 11.08 3.29 -13.57
C ALA A 286 10.00 4.11 -12.85
N LEU A 287 9.73 3.72 -11.60
CA LEU A 287 8.70 4.30 -10.73
C LEU A 287 9.26 4.52 -9.32
N HIS A 288 9.09 5.73 -8.82
CA HIS A 288 9.62 6.16 -7.53
C HIS A 288 8.60 7.00 -6.76
N ALA A 289 8.31 6.64 -5.52
CA ALA A 289 7.49 7.42 -4.60
C ALA A 289 8.30 8.60 -4.08
N ALA A 290 8.26 9.72 -4.80
CA ALA A 290 9.13 10.86 -4.57
C ALA A 290 8.76 11.63 -3.31
N THR A 291 7.46 11.92 -3.08
CA THR A 291 7.03 12.68 -1.91
C THR A 291 5.85 12.04 -1.19
N LEU A 292 5.83 12.25 0.12
CA LEU A 292 4.74 11.84 1.00
C LEU A 292 4.49 12.94 2.03
N SER A 293 3.25 13.48 2.09
CA SER A 293 2.87 14.49 3.06
C SER A 293 1.62 14.05 3.82
N PHE A 294 1.63 14.20 5.14
CA PHE A 294 0.54 13.82 6.03
C PHE A 294 0.54 14.65 7.32
N ILE A 295 -0.57 14.63 8.05
CA ILE A 295 -0.66 15.26 9.37
C ILE A 295 -0.10 14.27 10.41
N HIS A 296 0.89 14.72 11.19
CA HIS A 296 1.47 13.92 12.26
C HIS A 296 0.41 13.56 13.32
N PRO A 297 0.20 12.26 13.65
CA PRO A 297 -0.90 11.85 14.52
C PRO A 297 -0.89 12.44 15.94
N ALA A 298 0.30 12.71 16.49
CA ALA A 298 0.44 13.28 17.83
C ALA A 298 0.53 14.81 17.80
N THR A 299 1.49 15.38 17.07
CA THR A 299 1.76 16.85 17.07
C THR A 299 0.75 17.65 16.26
N LYS A 300 0.00 17.00 15.36
CA LYS A 300 -0.94 17.64 14.42
C LYS A 300 -0.29 18.55 13.37
N GLU A 301 1.00 18.59 13.31
CA GLU A 301 1.76 19.30 12.28
C GLU A 301 1.72 18.57 10.94
N THR A 302 1.73 19.31 9.84
CA THR A 302 1.91 18.73 8.51
C THR A 302 3.37 18.43 8.29
N LEU A 303 3.70 17.16 8.08
CA LEU A 303 5.02 16.70 7.70
C LEU A 303 5.05 16.36 6.21
N SER A 304 6.15 16.74 5.55
CA SER A 304 6.41 16.43 4.15
C SER A 304 7.82 15.88 3.99
N PHE A 305 7.92 14.74 3.31
CA PHE A 305 9.17 14.04 3.07
C PHE A 305 9.40 13.84 1.59
N GLU A 306 10.64 14.02 1.17
CA GLU A 306 11.07 13.77 -0.21
C GLU A 306 12.21 12.76 -0.21
N ALA A 307 12.16 11.80 -1.12
CA ALA A 307 13.25 10.90 -1.44
C ALA A 307 13.83 11.26 -2.81
N LYS A 308 15.15 11.39 -2.89
CA LYS A 308 15.85 11.60 -4.16
C LYS A 308 15.69 10.37 -5.06
N LEU A 309 15.68 10.60 -6.36
CA LEU A 309 15.74 9.50 -7.31
C LEU A 309 17.00 8.65 -7.04
N PRO A 310 16.89 7.32 -7.06
CA PRO A 310 18.05 6.46 -6.92
C PRO A 310 18.93 6.51 -8.18
N ASN A 311 20.24 6.25 -8.00
CA ASN A 311 21.24 6.39 -9.05
C ASN A 311 20.89 5.61 -10.32
N ASP A 312 20.40 4.37 -10.19
CA ASP A 312 19.97 3.54 -11.32
C ASP A 312 18.86 4.20 -12.17
N PHE A 313 17.95 4.94 -11.52
CA PHE A 313 16.92 5.69 -12.22
C PHE A 313 17.46 6.97 -12.87
N GLU A 314 18.38 7.68 -12.19
CA GLU A 314 19.05 8.87 -12.77
C GLU A 314 19.89 8.49 -13.99
N GLU A 315 20.60 7.36 -13.98
CA GLU A 315 21.34 6.82 -15.12
C GLU A 315 20.44 6.54 -16.31
N LEU A 316 19.26 5.94 -16.06
CA LEU A 316 18.24 5.76 -17.11
C LEU A 316 17.77 7.10 -17.67
N LEU A 317 17.50 8.11 -16.83
CA LEU A 317 17.11 9.45 -17.28
C LEU A 317 18.21 10.11 -18.12
N GLN A 318 19.48 9.94 -17.76
CA GLN A 318 20.61 10.44 -18.56
C GLN A 318 20.66 9.80 -19.93
N ALA A 319 20.42 8.48 -20.03
CA ALA A 319 20.32 7.82 -21.33
C ALA A 319 19.19 8.40 -22.19
N PHE A 320 18.02 8.70 -21.59
CA PHE A 320 16.89 9.32 -22.29
C PHE A 320 17.17 10.77 -22.72
N ARG A 321 17.90 11.54 -21.91
CA ARG A 321 18.35 12.93 -22.23
C ARG A 321 19.32 12.94 -23.40
N GLN A 322 20.30 12.03 -23.41
CA GLN A 322 21.28 11.92 -24.49
C GLN A 322 20.66 11.48 -25.80
N GLY A 323 19.50 10.81 -25.73
CA GLY A 323 18.85 10.28 -26.91
C GLY A 323 19.64 9.14 -27.58
N VAL A 324 19.32 8.89 -28.83
CA VAL A 324 20.08 7.98 -29.71
C VAL A 324 20.93 8.86 -30.57
N GLY A 325 22.21 9.01 -30.23
CA GLY A 325 23.20 9.58 -31.16
C GLY A 325 23.52 8.60 -32.26
#